data_435ca5a8106ae07c7cb313456d2efced
#
_entry.id   435ca5a8106ae07c7cb313456d2efced
#
_cell.length_a   1.000
_cell.length_b   1.000
_cell.length_c   1.000
_cell.angle_alpha   90.00
_cell.angle_beta   90.00
_cell.angle_gamma   90.00
#
_symmetry.space_group_name_H-M   'P 1'
#
loop_
_entity.id
_entity.type
_entity.pdbx_description
1 polymer ?
#
loop_
_entity_poly.entity_id
_entity_poly.type
_entity_poly.pdbx_seq_one_letter_code
_entity_poly.pdbx_strand_id
1 'polypeptide(L)'
;MESKEFVRWQDQEALNRFQLISPLIAADADPAKRIEERKKIAETHDISERTLRRYEDAFRKSGFEGLKPAGRAEAEVKGPFPGFKKVLDEAILLKREVPSRSVNQIIFILEAEHVVNPGQLTRPTLQRYLYKAGFGKKQMKKVTEGEKSSSKRFCKPHRMMLVQGDIKYVMKLPLGKNGAKVQCYVAALIDDHSRYILASGVYDHQDADIVEDIYRKAILKWGTFQSTYVDNGKQFVSGQLIRTLSRLGIRHLRAKPYASQSKGKIEVYNRLINAYIAECKAQKVKTLEEANMYWDLFVEEYYHDKAHEGIAEYYQSKGVDIPAEGITPRQEFNRDSVSLRFLDAGVVGEAFLHHETRTVDKAGCISFRGRKYETSVSLIGATVEIAYDPMATETLTISYSGIPSFTAKPLQIGEYCAQKPAIPVSMLPVEPESSRFLAALQRKHEEAKQHNADAISYTAFRKEAKGNV
;
A
#
# COMPACT_ATOMS: atom_id res chain seq x y z
N MET A 1 -16.02 27.66 -13.71
CA MET A 1 -14.68 27.19 -14.14
C MET A 1 -14.76 27.01 -15.65
N GLU A 2 -14.33 28.03 -16.41
CA GLU A 2 -14.29 27.96 -17.85
C GLU A 2 -13.21 26.94 -18.26
N SER A 3 -13.61 25.90 -18.96
CA SER A 3 -12.73 24.95 -19.62
C SER A 3 -11.96 25.72 -20.69
N LYS A 4 -10.65 25.95 -20.49
CA LYS A 4 -9.76 26.36 -21.59
C LYS A 4 -9.78 25.24 -22.61
N GLU A 5 -10.62 25.37 -23.64
CA GLU A 5 -10.56 24.55 -24.82
C GLU A 5 -9.15 24.69 -25.41
N PHE A 6 -8.49 23.56 -25.56
CA PHE A 6 -7.15 23.49 -26.16
C PHE A 6 -7.33 23.68 -27.68
N VAL A 7 -7.33 24.94 -28.17
CA VAL A 7 -7.41 25.25 -29.59
C VAL A 7 -6.20 24.63 -30.27
N ARG A 8 -6.43 23.72 -31.22
CA ARG A 8 -5.32 23.11 -31.98
C ARG A 8 -4.57 24.21 -32.74
N TRP A 9 -3.25 24.13 -32.80
CA TRP A 9 -2.41 25.14 -33.51
C TRP A 9 -2.89 25.37 -34.94
N GLN A 10 -3.46 24.35 -35.59
CA GLN A 10 -4.04 24.43 -36.94
C GLN A 10 -5.28 25.32 -36.99
N ASP A 11 -6.10 25.32 -35.95
CA ASP A 11 -7.29 26.17 -35.85
C ASP A 11 -6.88 27.63 -35.61
N GLN A 12 -5.83 27.84 -34.80
CA GLN A 12 -5.27 29.16 -34.59
C GLN A 12 -4.67 29.73 -35.85
N GLU A 13 -3.94 28.92 -36.61
CA GLU A 13 -3.36 29.35 -37.89
C GLU A 13 -4.44 29.61 -38.96
N ALA A 14 -5.51 28.81 -38.99
CA ALA A 14 -6.64 29.05 -39.85
C ALA A 14 -7.36 30.37 -39.50
N LEU A 15 -7.45 30.69 -38.21
CA LEU A 15 -8.01 31.96 -37.73
C LEU A 15 -7.17 33.14 -38.18
N ASN A 16 -5.83 33.07 -38.06
CA ASN A 16 -4.91 34.08 -38.55
C ASN A 16 -5.06 34.32 -40.06
N ARG A 17 -5.14 33.24 -40.86
CA ARG A 17 -5.37 33.33 -42.32
C ARG A 17 -6.74 33.89 -42.65
N PHE A 18 -7.77 33.57 -41.89
CA PHE A 18 -9.10 34.11 -42.04
C PHE A 18 -9.13 35.63 -41.76
N GLN A 19 -8.46 36.09 -40.72
CA GLN A 19 -8.36 37.52 -40.41
C GLN A 19 -7.70 38.33 -41.57
N LEU A 20 -6.70 37.74 -42.22
CA LEU A 20 -6.03 38.38 -43.38
C LEU A 20 -6.96 38.52 -44.60
N ILE A 21 -7.82 37.52 -44.86
CA ILE A 21 -8.70 37.55 -46.06
C ILE A 21 -10.12 38.06 -45.77
N SER A 22 -10.49 38.24 -44.52
CA SER A 22 -11.81 38.72 -44.09
C SER A 22 -12.22 40.04 -44.77
N PRO A 23 -11.36 41.07 -44.92
CA PRO A 23 -11.67 42.30 -45.66
C PRO A 23 -11.93 42.04 -47.13
N LEU A 24 -11.19 41.08 -47.76
CA LEU A 24 -11.35 40.74 -49.17
C LEU A 24 -12.61 39.96 -49.50
N ILE A 25 -13.14 39.23 -48.52
CA ILE A 25 -14.40 38.49 -48.64
C ILE A 25 -15.58 39.43 -48.46
N ALA A 26 -15.48 40.39 -47.54
CA ALA A 26 -16.51 41.40 -47.30
C ALA A 26 -16.67 42.42 -48.51
N ALA A 27 -15.60 42.65 -49.27
CA ALA A 27 -15.53 43.58 -50.38
C ALA A 27 -16.03 42.98 -51.73
N ASP A 28 -16.92 42.03 -51.72
CA ASP A 28 -17.34 41.20 -52.87
C ASP A 28 -18.07 41.92 -54.02
N ALA A 29 -18.25 43.24 -53.91
CA ALA A 29 -19.05 44.01 -54.89
C ALA A 29 -18.22 44.70 -56.01
N ASP A 30 -16.93 44.99 -55.81
CA ASP A 30 -16.13 45.74 -56.81
C ASP A 30 -14.75 45.10 -57.01
N PRO A 31 -14.47 44.51 -58.21
CA PRO A 31 -13.19 43.90 -58.52
C PRO A 31 -11.97 44.82 -58.39
N ALA A 32 -12.12 46.11 -58.68
CA ALA A 32 -11.01 47.08 -58.65
C ALA A 32 -10.59 47.38 -57.21
N LYS A 33 -11.55 47.61 -56.31
CA LYS A 33 -11.32 47.84 -54.87
C LYS A 33 -10.68 46.63 -54.22
N ARG A 34 -11.06 45.44 -54.62
CA ARG A 34 -10.51 44.19 -54.12
C ARG A 34 -9.03 43.98 -54.49
N ILE A 35 -8.61 44.46 -55.69
CA ILE A 35 -7.21 44.39 -56.07
C ILE A 35 -6.36 45.38 -55.23
N GLU A 36 -6.88 46.57 -55.01
CA GLU A 36 -6.21 47.60 -54.21
C GLU A 36 -6.07 47.18 -52.74
N GLU A 37 -7.14 46.64 -52.17
CA GLU A 37 -7.17 46.17 -50.79
C GLU A 37 -6.25 44.95 -50.56
N ARG A 38 -6.15 44.04 -51.57
CA ARG A 38 -5.20 42.92 -51.52
C ARG A 38 -3.75 43.41 -51.53
N LYS A 39 -3.42 44.43 -52.34
CA LYS A 39 -2.07 45.01 -52.34
C LYS A 39 -1.75 45.63 -50.97
N LYS A 40 -2.68 46.37 -50.39
CA LYS A 40 -2.51 47.01 -49.08
C LYS A 40 -2.29 45.96 -47.95
N ILE A 41 -3.04 44.87 -47.97
CA ILE A 41 -2.87 43.78 -47.00
C ILE A 41 -1.53 43.07 -47.21
N ALA A 42 -1.14 42.84 -48.48
CA ALA A 42 0.14 42.23 -48.83
C ALA A 42 1.33 43.03 -48.29
N GLU A 43 1.32 44.35 -48.49
CA GLU A 43 2.33 45.27 -47.98
C GLU A 43 2.34 45.38 -46.44
N THR A 44 1.16 45.46 -45.83
CA THR A 44 1.04 45.62 -44.36
C THR A 44 1.51 44.38 -43.59
N HIS A 45 1.31 43.21 -44.14
CA HIS A 45 1.60 41.93 -43.43
C HIS A 45 2.80 41.18 -44.03
N ASP A 46 3.54 41.75 -44.94
CA ASP A 46 4.69 41.16 -45.64
C ASP A 46 4.39 39.79 -46.26
N ILE A 47 3.24 39.71 -46.93
CA ILE A 47 2.72 38.47 -47.54
C ILE A 47 2.49 38.70 -49.02
N SER A 48 2.90 37.76 -49.90
CA SER A 48 2.65 37.90 -51.33
C SER A 48 1.16 37.87 -51.67
N GLU A 49 0.75 38.70 -52.65
CA GLU A 49 -0.64 38.66 -53.18
C GLU A 49 -1.06 37.28 -53.66
N ARG A 50 -0.09 36.48 -54.18
CA ARG A 50 -0.33 35.09 -54.57
C ARG A 50 -0.77 34.22 -53.39
N THR A 51 -0.20 34.46 -52.20
CA THR A 51 -0.57 33.73 -50.99
C THR A 51 -1.96 34.12 -50.54
N LEU A 52 -2.33 35.41 -50.59
CA LEU A 52 -3.68 35.86 -50.26
C LEU A 52 -4.73 35.27 -51.18
N ARG A 53 -4.49 35.27 -52.54
CA ARG A 53 -5.36 34.60 -53.50
C ARG A 53 -5.56 33.12 -53.18
N ARG A 54 -4.48 32.43 -52.86
CA ARG A 54 -4.56 31.00 -52.46
C ARG A 54 -5.44 30.78 -51.22
N TYR A 55 -5.36 31.68 -50.23
CA TYR A 55 -6.20 31.59 -49.03
C TYR A 55 -7.67 31.90 -49.38
N GLU A 56 -7.95 32.93 -50.23
CA GLU A 56 -9.30 33.21 -50.70
C GLU A 56 -9.92 32.02 -51.46
N ASP A 57 -9.15 31.41 -52.38
CA ASP A 57 -9.63 30.24 -53.15
C ASP A 57 -9.85 29.02 -52.25
N ALA A 58 -9.02 28.79 -51.27
CA ALA A 58 -9.15 27.72 -50.31
C ALA A 58 -10.39 27.91 -49.42
N PHE A 59 -10.61 29.17 -48.98
CA PHE A 59 -11.81 29.49 -48.19
C PHE A 59 -13.10 29.35 -49.03
N ARG A 60 -13.10 29.81 -50.30
CA ARG A 60 -14.25 29.65 -51.20
C ARG A 60 -14.62 28.19 -51.49
N LYS A 61 -13.58 27.29 -51.56
CA LYS A 61 -13.80 25.85 -51.83
C LYS A 61 -14.30 25.08 -50.62
N SER A 62 -13.77 25.35 -49.46
CA SER A 62 -13.95 24.48 -48.29
C SER A 62 -14.21 25.25 -47.00
N GLY A 63 -14.54 26.52 -47.04
CA GLY A 63 -14.79 27.37 -45.87
C GLY A 63 -13.55 27.46 -44.96
N PHE A 64 -13.81 27.60 -43.68
CA PHE A 64 -12.74 27.73 -42.68
C PHE A 64 -11.79 26.51 -42.63
N GLU A 65 -12.30 25.32 -42.95
CA GLU A 65 -11.48 24.09 -43.02
C GLU A 65 -10.41 24.16 -44.09
N GLY A 66 -10.71 24.84 -45.22
CA GLY A 66 -9.73 25.05 -46.30
C GLY A 66 -8.54 25.91 -45.90
N LEU A 67 -8.67 26.73 -44.86
CA LEU A 67 -7.61 27.56 -44.35
C LEU A 67 -6.66 26.82 -43.38
N LYS A 68 -7.05 25.67 -42.90
CA LYS A 68 -6.19 24.88 -42.01
C LYS A 68 -4.94 24.41 -42.75
N PRO A 69 -3.75 24.52 -42.16
CA PRO A 69 -2.56 23.92 -42.74
C PRO A 69 -2.77 22.42 -42.91
N ALA A 70 -2.52 21.93 -44.13
CA ALA A 70 -2.48 20.48 -44.34
C ALA A 70 -1.45 19.89 -43.38
N GLY A 71 -1.86 19.00 -42.51
CA GLY A 71 -0.94 18.22 -41.70
C GLY A 71 0.05 17.54 -42.64
N ARG A 72 1.32 17.42 -42.24
CA ARG A 72 2.26 16.58 -42.98
C ARG A 72 1.57 15.24 -43.19
N ALA A 73 1.27 14.89 -44.43
CA ALA A 73 0.79 13.55 -44.76
C ALA A 73 1.74 12.57 -44.06
N GLU A 74 1.21 11.64 -43.28
CA GLU A 74 2.02 10.56 -42.71
C GLU A 74 2.72 9.89 -43.89
N ALA A 75 4.02 10.17 -44.02
CA ALA A 75 4.82 9.59 -45.09
C ALA A 75 4.68 8.08 -44.91
N GLU A 76 4.17 7.38 -45.94
CA GLU A 76 4.18 5.92 -45.94
C GLU A 76 5.51 5.44 -45.42
N VAL A 77 5.50 4.56 -44.42
CA VAL A 77 6.72 4.05 -43.80
C VAL A 77 7.49 3.32 -44.90
N LYS A 78 8.34 4.06 -45.65
CA LYS A 78 9.29 3.47 -46.56
C LYS A 78 10.26 2.64 -45.73
N GLY A 79 10.05 1.34 -45.73
CA GLY A 79 10.88 0.37 -45.03
C GLY A 79 12.26 0.23 -45.71
N PRO A 80 13.21 -0.43 -45.07
CA PRO A 80 14.55 -0.67 -45.61
C PRO A 80 14.57 -1.55 -46.86
N PHE A 81 13.48 -2.31 -47.12
CA PHE A 81 13.33 -3.17 -48.30
C PHE A 81 11.84 -3.33 -48.69
N PRO A 82 11.53 -3.77 -49.92
CA PRO A 82 10.17 -4.01 -50.37
C PRO A 82 9.45 -5.03 -49.47
N GLY A 83 8.19 -4.75 -49.11
CA GLY A 83 7.40 -5.63 -48.26
C GLY A 83 7.67 -5.48 -46.74
N PHE A 84 8.56 -4.58 -46.34
CA PHE A 84 8.91 -4.36 -44.93
C PHE A 84 7.70 -4.09 -44.03
N LYS A 85 6.63 -3.48 -44.54
CA LYS A 85 5.42 -3.19 -43.77
C LYS A 85 4.81 -4.48 -43.22
N LYS A 86 4.69 -5.53 -44.06
CA LYS A 86 4.18 -6.85 -43.61
C LYS A 86 5.08 -7.47 -42.53
N VAL A 87 6.39 -7.36 -42.70
CA VAL A 87 7.38 -7.86 -41.71
C VAL A 87 7.25 -7.09 -40.39
N LEU A 88 7.02 -5.79 -40.44
CA LEU A 88 6.83 -4.99 -39.24
C LEU A 88 5.51 -5.35 -38.51
N ASP A 89 4.44 -5.56 -39.27
CA ASP A 89 3.12 -5.95 -38.71
C ASP A 89 3.24 -7.30 -38.00
N GLU A 90 3.96 -8.26 -38.60
CA GLU A 90 4.25 -9.56 -37.98
C GLU A 90 5.15 -9.43 -36.76
N ALA A 91 6.18 -8.59 -36.82
CA ALA A 91 7.04 -8.29 -35.66
C ALA A 91 6.24 -7.66 -34.51
N ILE A 92 5.27 -6.80 -34.81
CA ILE A 92 4.36 -6.21 -33.83
C ILE A 92 3.47 -7.30 -33.22
N LEU A 93 2.93 -8.20 -34.01
CA LEU A 93 2.13 -9.32 -33.53
C LEU A 93 2.93 -10.19 -32.56
N LEU A 94 4.11 -10.62 -32.96
CA LEU A 94 5.02 -11.39 -32.12
C LEU A 94 5.39 -10.66 -30.81
N LYS A 95 5.50 -9.34 -30.88
CA LYS A 95 5.75 -8.53 -29.67
C LYS A 95 4.54 -8.40 -28.75
N ARG A 96 3.33 -8.42 -29.30
CA ARG A 96 2.07 -8.40 -28.56
C ARG A 96 1.76 -9.74 -27.89
N GLU A 97 2.06 -10.87 -28.57
CA GLU A 97 1.85 -12.21 -28.03
C GLU A 97 2.68 -12.40 -26.73
N VAL A 98 3.97 -12.07 -26.78
CA VAL A 98 4.85 -12.12 -25.64
C VAL A 98 5.61 -10.81 -25.50
N PRO A 99 5.07 -9.88 -24.70
CA PRO A 99 5.64 -8.52 -24.51
C PRO A 99 7.08 -8.49 -24.02
N SER A 100 7.57 -9.56 -23.39
CA SER A 100 8.96 -9.69 -22.93
C SER A 100 9.93 -10.12 -24.03
N ARG A 101 9.48 -10.60 -25.18
CA ARG A 101 10.37 -11.01 -26.29
C ARG A 101 11.36 -9.90 -26.64
N SER A 102 12.62 -10.25 -26.72
CA SER A 102 13.67 -9.35 -27.19
C SER A 102 13.59 -9.16 -28.72
N VAL A 103 14.13 -8.06 -29.23
CA VAL A 103 14.18 -7.81 -30.68
C VAL A 103 14.91 -8.90 -31.42
N ASN A 104 15.98 -9.47 -30.85
CA ASN A 104 16.71 -10.57 -31.44
C ASN A 104 15.88 -11.86 -31.53
N GLN A 105 15.05 -12.16 -30.50
CA GLN A 105 14.13 -13.31 -30.57
C GLN A 105 13.08 -13.13 -31.66
N ILE A 106 12.56 -11.91 -31.84
CA ILE A 106 11.61 -11.63 -32.92
C ILE A 106 12.27 -11.82 -34.28
N ILE A 107 13.51 -11.29 -34.48
CA ILE A 107 14.25 -11.49 -35.74
C ILE A 107 14.47 -12.99 -35.98
N PHE A 108 14.91 -13.75 -34.98
CA PHE A 108 15.11 -15.16 -35.09
C PHE A 108 13.83 -15.94 -35.52
N ILE A 109 12.66 -15.57 -34.95
CA ILE A 109 11.36 -16.17 -35.34
C ILE A 109 11.06 -15.84 -36.78
N LEU A 110 11.17 -14.56 -37.19
CA LEU A 110 10.89 -14.13 -38.58
C LEU A 110 11.81 -14.80 -39.63
N GLU A 111 13.07 -15.04 -39.25
CA GLU A 111 14.04 -15.79 -40.10
C GLU A 111 13.70 -17.29 -40.15
N ALA A 112 13.35 -17.91 -39.02
CA ALA A 112 12.96 -19.30 -38.94
C ALA A 112 11.66 -19.62 -39.68
N GLU A 113 10.72 -18.67 -39.70
CA GLU A 113 9.45 -18.77 -40.44
C GLU A 113 9.55 -18.31 -41.90
N HIS A 114 10.77 -18.03 -42.36
CA HIS A 114 11.06 -17.57 -43.75
C HIS A 114 10.33 -16.30 -44.15
N VAL A 115 9.93 -15.47 -43.18
CA VAL A 115 9.31 -14.14 -43.43
C VAL A 115 10.35 -13.13 -43.89
N VAL A 116 11.60 -13.28 -43.45
CA VAL A 116 12.76 -12.51 -43.87
C VAL A 116 13.96 -13.43 -44.09
N ASN A 117 14.85 -13.09 -45.02
CA ASN A 117 16.10 -13.84 -45.22
C ASN A 117 17.08 -13.57 -44.05
N PRO A 118 17.89 -14.58 -43.67
CA PRO A 118 18.92 -14.41 -42.65
C PRO A 118 19.80 -13.18 -42.90
N GLY A 119 19.93 -12.31 -41.88
CA GLY A 119 20.73 -11.10 -41.97
C GLY A 119 20.08 -9.92 -42.73
N GLN A 120 18.92 -10.09 -43.35
CA GLN A 120 18.19 -8.99 -44.04
C GLN A 120 17.64 -7.94 -43.09
N LEU A 121 17.26 -8.35 -41.87
CA LEU A 121 16.69 -7.48 -40.85
C LEU A 121 17.64 -7.32 -39.65
N THR A 122 18.19 -6.14 -39.46
CA THR A 122 19.10 -5.88 -38.34
C THR A 122 18.35 -5.44 -37.09
N ARG A 123 18.90 -5.77 -35.92
CA ARG A 123 18.36 -5.37 -34.61
C ARG A 123 18.11 -3.85 -34.51
N PRO A 124 19.04 -2.94 -34.84
CA PRO A 124 18.81 -1.50 -34.75
C PRO A 124 17.63 -1.03 -35.62
N THR A 125 17.52 -1.62 -36.82
CA THR A 125 16.45 -1.30 -37.74
C THR A 125 15.09 -1.69 -37.17
N LEU A 126 14.90 -2.95 -36.79
CA LEU A 126 13.63 -3.41 -36.21
C LEU A 126 13.29 -2.65 -34.90
N GLN A 127 14.28 -2.44 -34.03
CA GLN A 127 14.08 -1.69 -32.78
C GLN A 127 13.56 -0.27 -33.01
N ARG A 128 14.12 0.45 -34.01
CA ARG A 128 13.70 1.80 -34.38
C ARG A 128 12.25 1.83 -34.88
N TYR A 129 11.85 0.87 -35.71
CA TYR A 129 10.50 0.83 -36.24
C TYR A 129 9.48 0.36 -35.21
N LEU A 130 9.80 -0.61 -34.35
CA LEU A 130 8.97 -1.00 -33.21
C LEU A 130 8.77 0.19 -32.25
N TYR A 131 9.83 0.99 -32.00
CA TYR A 131 9.72 2.19 -31.17
C TYR A 131 8.79 3.23 -31.78
N LYS A 132 8.92 3.50 -33.10
CA LYS A 132 8.02 4.41 -33.84
C LYS A 132 6.57 3.94 -33.84
N ALA A 133 6.36 2.64 -33.92
CA ALA A 133 5.02 2.02 -33.87
C ALA A 133 4.44 1.91 -32.43
N GLY A 134 5.16 2.38 -31.39
CA GLY A 134 4.67 2.32 -30.01
C GLY A 134 4.99 1.04 -29.24
N PHE A 135 5.77 0.12 -29.81
CA PHE A 135 6.14 -1.18 -29.24
C PHE A 135 7.59 -1.27 -28.76
N GLY A 136 8.23 -0.14 -28.46
CA GLY A 136 9.55 -0.10 -27.86
C GLY A 136 9.57 -0.64 -26.42
N LYS A 137 10.74 -1.05 -25.94
CA LYS A 137 10.90 -1.67 -24.61
C LYS A 137 10.26 -0.84 -23.48
N LYS A 138 10.45 0.47 -23.45
CA LYS A 138 9.86 1.36 -22.43
C LYS A 138 8.33 1.48 -22.58
N GLN A 139 7.82 1.47 -23.81
CA GLN A 139 6.39 1.56 -24.10
C GLN A 139 5.68 0.28 -23.72
N MET A 140 6.25 -0.88 -24.09
CA MET A 140 5.71 -2.20 -23.73
C MET A 140 5.79 -2.48 -22.23
N LYS A 141 6.79 -1.95 -21.54
CA LYS A 141 6.87 -2.07 -20.08
C LYS A 141 5.66 -1.46 -19.37
N LYS A 142 5.10 -0.37 -19.90
CA LYS A 142 3.87 0.24 -19.38
C LYS A 142 2.66 -0.68 -19.52
N VAL A 143 2.62 -1.49 -20.58
CA VAL A 143 1.52 -2.42 -20.86
C VAL A 143 1.65 -3.70 -20.01
N THR A 144 2.87 -4.22 -19.84
CA THR A 144 3.13 -5.46 -19.09
C THR A 144 3.12 -5.30 -17.58
N GLU A 145 3.51 -4.11 -17.08
CA GLU A 145 3.47 -3.83 -15.64
C GLU A 145 2.08 -3.46 -15.13
N GLY A 146 1.06 -3.55 -15.99
CA GLY A 146 -0.27 -3.03 -15.73
C GLY A 146 -0.25 -1.50 -15.67
N GLU A 147 -1.40 -0.86 -15.66
CA GLU A 147 -1.47 0.54 -15.29
C GLU A 147 -0.90 0.68 -13.88
N LYS A 148 0.37 1.08 -13.80
CA LYS A 148 0.87 1.62 -12.54
C LYS A 148 -0.10 2.74 -12.24
N SER A 149 -0.99 2.51 -11.29
CA SER A 149 -1.84 3.58 -10.77
C SER A 149 -0.92 4.75 -10.54
N SER A 150 -1.13 5.85 -11.26
CA SER A 150 -0.29 7.03 -11.12
C SER A 150 -0.29 7.34 -9.63
N SER A 151 0.88 7.23 -9.00
CA SER A 151 1.03 7.57 -7.59
C SER A 151 0.96 9.08 -7.48
N LYS A 152 -0.25 9.62 -7.69
CA LYS A 152 -0.50 11.03 -7.44
C LYS A 152 -0.27 11.29 -5.96
N ARG A 153 0.49 12.33 -5.65
CA ARG A 153 0.61 12.81 -4.29
C ARG A 153 -0.80 13.08 -3.76
N PHE A 154 -1.17 12.46 -2.66
CA PHE A 154 -2.45 12.65 -2.01
C PHE A 154 -2.24 13.27 -0.63
N CYS A 155 -3.22 14.03 -0.15
CA CYS A 155 -3.28 14.53 1.20
C CYS A 155 -4.73 14.44 1.67
N LYS A 156 -4.93 13.88 2.86
CA LYS A 156 -6.27 13.84 3.46
C LYS A 156 -6.69 15.26 3.87
N PRO A 157 -8.00 15.58 3.82
CA PRO A 157 -8.47 16.92 4.14
C PRO A 157 -8.40 17.26 5.64
N HIS A 158 -8.39 16.27 6.52
CA HIS A 158 -8.40 16.44 7.96
C HIS A 158 -7.41 15.51 8.67
N ARG A 159 -6.96 15.95 9.86
CA ARG A 159 -6.15 15.13 10.77
C ARG A 159 -6.86 13.84 11.15
N MET A 160 -6.10 12.83 11.54
CA MET A 160 -6.59 11.53 12.01
C MET A 160 -7.41 10.72 10.98
N MET A 161 -7.51 11.16 9.72
CA MET A 161 -8.13 10.37 8.64
C MET A 161 -7.21 9.27 8.12
N LEU A 162 -5.91 9.54 8.06
CA LEU A 162 -4.90 8.58 7.61
C LEU A 162 -3.61 8.82 8.36
N VAL A 163 -3.08 7.76 8.96
CA VAL A 163 -1.80 7.76 9.66
C VAL A 163 -0.83 6.86 8.92
N GLN A 164 0.37 7.35 8.65
CA GLN A 164 1.43 6.58 7.99
C GLN A 164 2.43 6.09 9.02
N GLY A 165 2.76 4.79 8.98
CA GLY A 165 3.75 4.16 9.84
C GLY A 165 5.02 3.78 9.08
N ASP A 166 6.18 3.98 9.69
CA ASP A 166 7.47 3.54 9.16
C ASP A 166 8.47 3.21 10.28
N ILE A 167 9.44 2.35 9.93
CA ILE A 167 10.58 2.02 10.78
C ILE A 167 11.85 2.30 10.01
N LYS A 168 12.76 3.06 10.60
CA LYS A 168 14.04 3.40 10.00
C LYS A 168 15.23 3.04 10.89
N TYR A 169 16.28 2.53 10.26
CA TYR A 169 17.60 2.37 10.87
C TYR A 169 18.13 3.72 11.31
N VAL A 170 18.66 3.78 12.53
CA VAL A 170 19.30 4.99 13.05
C VAL A 170 20.80 4.76 13.33
N MET A 171 21.18 4.43 14.54
CA MET A 171 22.58 4.28 14.92
C MET A 171 22.80 2.92 15.60
N LYS A 172 24.04 2.58 15.86
CA LYS A 172 24.40 1.43 16.69
C LYS A 172 24.86 1.94 18.04
N LEU A 173 24.24 1.45 19.11
CA LEU A 173 24.58 1.76 20.50
C LEU A 173 25.23 0.54 21.19
N PRO A 174 26.10 0.73 22.18
CA PRO A 174 26.80 -0.35 22.89
C PRO A 174 25.91 -1.02 23.94
N LEU A 175 24.76 -1.55 23.54
CA LEU A 175 23.72 -2.13 24.40
C LEU A 175 23.89 -3.64 24.64
N GLY A 176 24.71 -4.32 23.85
CA GLY A 176 24.91 -5.76 23.96
C GLY A 176 25.90 -6.15 25.06
N LYS A 177 26.00 -7.46 25.31
CA LYS A 177 26.97 -8.01 26.27
C LYS A 177 28.38 -7.52 25.95
N ASN A 178 29.13 -7.10 26.97
CA ASN A 178 30.50 -6.53 26.86
C ASN A 178 30.59 -5.28 25.95
N GLY A 179 29.52 -4.48 25.86
CA GLY A 179 29.51 -3.29 25.02
C GLY A 179 29.37 -3.58 23.50
N ALA A 180 28.91 -4.75 23.13
CA ALA A 180 28.64 -5.07 21.73
C ALA A 180 27.61 -4.08 21.14
N LYS A 181 27.88 -3.64 19.91
CA LYS A 181 27.02 -2.65 19.24
C LYS A 181 25.74 -3.29 18.71
N VAL A 182 24.60 -2.83 19.21
CA VAL A 182 23.25 -3.23 18.76
C VAL A 182 22.72 -2.16 17.81
N GLN A 183 22.10 -2.58 16.70
CA GLN A 183 21.45 -1.68 15.76
C GLN A 183 20.14 -1.15 16.36
N CYS A 184 20.00 0.18 16.38
CA CYS A 184 18.78 0.83 16.83
C CYS A 184 17.94 1.32 15.67
N TYR A 185 16.64 1.48 15.92
CA TYR A 185 15.60 1.80 14.97
C TYR A 185 14.70 2.90 15.53
N VAL A 186 14.23 3.80 14.66
CA VAL A 186 13.12 4.70 14.99
C VAL A 186 11.88 4.17 14.35
N ALA A 187 10.85 3.93 15.15
CA ALA A 187 9.50 3.68 14.68
C ALA A 187 8.64 4.94 14.90
N ALA A 188 7.82 5.32 13.92
CA ALA A 188 6.99 6.52 14.01
C ALA A 188 5.66 6.36 13.29
N LEU A 189 4.65 7.08 13.81
CA LEU A 189 3.34 7.27 13.20
C LEU A 189 3.14 8.76 12.89
N ILE A 190 2.91 9.07 11.62
CA ILE A 190 2.79 10.44 11.11
C ILE A 190 1.38 10.65 10.56
N ASP A 191 0.72 11.70 10.97
CA ASP A 191 -0.56 12.11 10.40
C ASP A 191 -0.39 12.60 8.95
N ASP A 192 -1.22 12.09 8.04
CA ASP A 192 -1.12 12.36 6.61
C ASP A 192 -1.45 13.81 6.25
N HIS A 193 -2.36 14.45 6.99
CA HIS A 193 -2.77 15.83 6.76
C HIS A 193 -1.74 16.82 7.30
N SER A 194 -1.55 16.82 8.60
CA SER A 194 -0.77 17.81 9.33
C SER A 194 0.74 17.54 9.33
N ARG A 195 1.19 16.34 8.97
CA ARG A 195 2.57 15.87 9.13
C ARG A 195 3.01 15.73 10.59
N TYR A 196 2.10 15.89 11.54
CA TYR A 196 2.38 15.75 12.94
C TYR A 196 2.75 14.31 13.30
N ILE A 197 3.79 14.13 14.09
CA ILE A 197 4.20 12.81 14.60
C ILE A 197 3.35 12.51 15.82
N LEU A 198 2.42 11.55 15.69
CA LEU A 198 1.49 11.18 16.76
C LEU A 198 2.18 10.41 17.88
N ALA A 199 3.06 9.51 17.51
CA ALA A 199 3.94 8.78 18.41
C ALA A 199 5.17 8.31 17.67
N SER A 200 6.28 8.23 18.37
CA SER A 200 7.54 7.66 17.88
C SER A 200 8.41 7.22 19.05
N GLY A 201 9.47 6.46 18.75
CA GLY A 201 10.46 6.07 19.74
C GLY A 201 11.66 5.40 19.09
N VAL A 202 12.78 5.37 19.83
CA VAL A 202 14.01 4.66 19.47
C VAL A 202 14.01 3.31 20.18
N TYR A 203 14.27 2.23 19.43
CA TYR A 203 14.27 0.86 19.92
C TYR A 203 15.54 0.13 19.52
N ASP A 204 15.92 -0.88 20.27
CA ASP A 204 17.10 -1.73 20.02
C ASP A 204 16.81 -2.96 19.16
N HIS A 205 15.58 -3.12 18.72
CA HIS A 205 15.09 -4.20 17.86
C HIS A 205 13.99 -3.69 16.91
N GLN A 206 13.53 -4.53 15.98
CA GLN A 206 12.52 -4.15 14.98
C GLN A 206 11.37 -5.17 14.86
N ASP A 207 10.95 -5.75 15.97
CA ASP A 207 9.87 -6.74 16.02
C ASP A 207 8.48 -6.06 16.02
N ALA A 208 7.41 -6.84 16.04
CA ALA A 208 6.06 -6.32 15.96
C ALA A 208 5.64 -5.51 17.19
N ASP A 209 6.23 -5.79 18.35
CA ASP A 209 5.92 -5.15 19.63
C ASP A 209 6.24 -3.65 19.63
N ILE A 210 7.31 -3.21 18.96
CA ILE A 210 7.62 -1.77 18.84
C ILE A 210 6.55 -1.03 18.03
N VAL A 211 5.96 -1.71 17.02
CA VAL A 211 4.87 -1.15 16.24
C VAL A 211 3.62 -1.04 17.12
N GLU A 212 3.29 -2.07 17.87
CA GLU A 212 2.17 -2.06 18.80
C GLU A 212 2.33 -0.97 19.86
N ASP A 213 3.55 -0.75 20.37
CA ASP A 213 3.85 0.30 21.35
C ASP A 213 3.57 1.70 20.80
N ILE A 214 4.05 2.03 19.57
CA ILE A 214 3.79 3.36 18.98
C ILE A 214 2.30 3.55 18.65
N TYR A 215 1.58 2.49 18.22
CA TYR A 215 0.14 2.58 18.02
C TYR A 215 -0.61 2.82 19.32
N ARG A 216 -0.25 2.10 20.38
CA ARG A 216 -0.83 2.29 21.71
C ARG A 216 -0.61 3.72 22.22
N LYS A 217 0.64 4.22 22.16
CA LYS A 217 1.00 5.58 22.55
C LYS A 217 0.21 6.63 21.77
N ALA A 218 0.11 6.47 20.45
CA ALA A 218 -0.64 7.39 19.60
C ALA A 218 -2.13 7.42 19.95
N ILE A 219 -2.76 6.25 20.13
CA ILE A 219 -4.20 6.12 20.41
C ILE A 219 -4.54 6.64 21.81
N LEU A 220 -3.72 6.37 22.80
CA LEU A 220 -3.91 6.88 24.17
C LEU A 220 -3.74 8.40 24.25
N LYS A 221 -2.78 8.97 23.51
CA LYS A 221 -2.48 10.43 23.55
C LYS A 221 -3.45 11.24 22.69
N TRP A 222 -3.82 10.75 21.50
CA TRP A 222 -4.55 11.52 20.47
C TRP A 222 -5.91 10.94 20.09
N GLY A 223 -6.27 9.78 20.63
CA GLY A 223 -7.47 9.06 20.24
C GLY A 223 -7.28 8.21 18.99
N THR A 224 -8.38 7.61 18.51
CA THR A 224 -8.38 6.74 17.34
C THR A 224 -8.39 7.53 16.03
N PHE A 225 -7.79 6.97 15.00
CA PHE A 225 -7.81 7.47 13.63
C PHE A 225 -8.57 6.52 12.70
N GLN A 226 -8.99 7.01 11.53
CA GLN A 226 -9.85 6.24 10.64
C GLN A 226 -9.11 5.08 9.95
N SER A 227 -7.86 5.33 9.53
CA SER A 227 -7.07 4.34 8.82
C SER A 227 -5.57 4.54 9.00
N THR A 228 -4.82 3.46 8.88
CA THR A 228 -3.36 3.49 8.82
C THR A 228 -2.86 2.99 7.47
N TYR A 229 -1.76 3.56 6.97
CA TYR A 229 -1.12 3.18 5.71
C TYR A 229 0.35 2.85 5.97
N VAL A 230 0.70 1.60 5.78
CA VAL A 230 2.00 1.05 6.10
C VAL A 230 2.58 0.24 4.94
N ASP A 231 3.85 -0.09 5.00
CA ASP A 231 4.44 -1.03 4.05
C ASP A 231 4.08 -2.49 4.35
N ASN A 232 4.62 -3.40 3.53
CA ASN A 232 4.45 -4.84 3.72
C ASN A 232 5.52 -5.44 4.65
N GLY A 233 6.19 -4.63 5.48
CA GLY A 233 7.11 -5.11 6.50
C GLY A 233 6.41 -6.08 7.46
N LYS A 234 7.08 -7.18 7.84
CA LYS A 234 6.50 -8.22 8.71
C LYS A 234 5.95 -7.65 10.02
N GLN A 235 6.58 -6.60 10.54
CA GLN A 235 6.21 -5.90 11.77
C GLN A 235 4.82 -5.26 11.68
N PHE A 236 4.49 -4.66 10.52
CA PHE A 236 3.22 -3.99 10.29
C PHE A 236 2.08 -4.93 9.86
N VAL A 237 2.40 -6.17 9.47
CA VAL A 237 1.40 -7.15 9.00
C VAL A 237 1.20 -8.30 9.99
N SER A 238 1.61 -8.13 11.25
CA SER A 238 1.37 -9.12 12.29
C SER A 238 -0.14 -9.35 12.48
N GLY A 239 -0.54 -10.61 12.64
CA GLY A 239 -1.95 -10.95 12.85
C GLY A 239 -2.51 -10.30 14.11
N GLN A 240 -1.67 -10.07 15.12
CA GLN A 240 -2.03 -9.40 16.37
C GLN A 240 -2.38 -7.93 16.12
N LEU A 241 -1.48 -7.18 15.48
CA LEU A 241 -1.71 -5.77 15.16
C LEU A 241 -3.00 -5.59 14.33
N ILE A 242 -3.21 -6.43 13.32
CA ILE A 242 -4.42 -6.36 12.49
C ILE A 242 -5.69 -6.59 13.33
N ARG A 243 -5.68 -7.56 14.23
CA ARG A 243 -6.82 -7.82 15.14
C ARG A 243 -7.06 -6.64 16.08
N THR A 244 -6.00 -6.10 16.68
CA THR A 244 -6.04 -4.94 17.57
C THR A 244 -6.65 -3.73 16.86
N LEU A 245 -6.13 -3.36 15.68
CA LEU A 245 -6.65 -2.24 14.90
C LEU A 245 -8.11 -2.44 14.49
N SER A 246 -8.49 -3.67 14.12
CA SER A 246 -9.87 -4.01 13.80
C SER A 246 -10.82 -3.85 15.00
N ARG A 247 -10.41 -4.28 16.19
CA ARG A 247 -11.17 -4.09 17.45
C ARG A 247 -11.38 -2.61 17.76
N LEU A 248 -10.40 -1.77 17.48
CA LEU A 248 -10.45 -0.32 17.69
C LEU A 248 -11.15 0.45 16.55
N GLY A 249 -11.64 -0.27 15.52
CA GLY A 249 -12.33 0.32 14.38
C GLY A 249 -11.42 1.06 13.40
N ILE A 250 -10.12 0.76 13.40
CA ILE A 250 -9.10 1.37 12.53
C ILE A 250 -8.87 0.49 11.31
N ARG A 251 -9.01 1.06 10.11
CA ARG A 251 -8.76 0.34 8.86
C ARG A 251 -7.26 0.24 8.58
N HIS A 252 -6.77 -0.98 8.41
CA HIS A 252 -5.37 -1.27 8.08
C HIS A 252 -5.18 -1.35 6.57
N LEU A 253 -4.48 -0.37 5.99
CA LEU A 253 -4.19 -0.26 4.56
C LEU A 253 -2.71 -0.56 4.31
N ARG A 254 -2.42 -1.38 3.30
CA ARG A 254 -1.05 -1.73 2.91
C ARG A 254 -0.66 -1.08 1.60
N ALA A 255 0.60 -0.68 1.49
CA ALA A 255 1.16 -0.23 0.23
C ALA A 255 1.16 -1.39 -0.79
N LYS A 256 0.77 -1.08 -2.04
CA LYS A 256 0.93 -2.07 -3.11
C LYS A 256 2.42 -2.42 -3.27
N PRO A 257 2.76 -3.69 -3.54
CA PRO A 257 4.14 -4.07 -3.83
C PRO A 257 4.74 -3.16 -4.91
N TYR A 258 5.98 -2.73 -4.70
CA TYR A 258 6.73 -1.82 -5.60
C TYR A 258 6.16 -0.40 -5.78
N ALA A 259 5.19 0.03 -4.96
CA ALA A 259 4.64 1.39 -4.97
C ALA A 259 5.33 2.30 -3.93
N SER A 260 6.66 2.33 -3.90
CA SER A 260 7.45 3.16 -2.98
C SER A 260 7.12 4.65 -3.08
N GLN A 261 6.73 5.13 -4.26
CA GLN A 261 6.38 6.53 -4.52
C GLN A 261 5.15 7.04 -3.72
N SER A 262 4.32 6.14 -3.19
CA SER A 262 3.18 6.52 -2.35
C SER A 262 3.58 6.98 -0.94
N LYS A 263 4.85 6.79 -0.55
CA LYS A 263 5.41 7.13 0.76
C LYS A 263 6.29 8.39 0.76
N GLY A 264 6.20 9.25 -0.25
CA GLY A 264 7.03 10.46 -0.37
C GLY A 264 7.05 11.35 0.88
N LYS A 265 6.00 11.31 1.70
CA LYS A 265 5.89 12.06 2.97
C LYS A 265 6.83 11.51 4.04
N ILE A 266 6.89 10.18 4.16
CA ILE A 266 7.81 9.48 5.05
C ILE A 266 9.27 9.63 4.57
N GLU A 267 9.52 9.74 3.27
CA GLU A 267 10.86 9.99 2.75
C GLU A 267 11.43 11.34 3.20
N VAL A 268 10.60 12.38 3.27
CA VAL A 268 10.99 13.69 3.83
C VAL A 268 11.33 13.56 5.30
N TYR A 269 10.49 12.88 6.07
CA TYR A 269 10.74 12.56 7.48
C TYR A 269 12.04 11.77 7.67
N ASN A 270 12.29 10.80 6.81
CA ASN A 270 13.51 9.99 6.83
C ASN A 270 14.80 10.81 6.62
N ARG A 271 14.74 11.94 5.91
CA ARG A 271 15.87 12.87 5.79
C ARG A 271 16.17 13.58 7.11
N LEU A 272 15.13 13.94 7.87
CA LEU A 272 15.28 14.56 9.19
C LEU A 272 15.92 13.63 10.21
N ILE A 273 15.61 12.33 10.17
CA ILE A 273 16.28 11.35 11.04
C ILE A 273 17.80 11.35 10.84
N ASN A 274 18.30 11.61 9.62
CA ASN A 274 19.73 11.68 9.39
C ASN A 274 20.39 12.86 10.13
N ALA A 275 19.69 13.99 10.28
CA ALA A 275 20.17 15.11 11.09
C ALA A 275 20.25 14.71 12.58
N TYR A 276 19.19 14.10 13.11
CA TYR A 276 19.20 13.56 14.48
C TYR A 276 20.35 12.59 14.73
N ILE A 277 20.63 11.66 13.78
CA ILE A 277 21.75 10.72 13.89
C ILE A 277 23.09 11.45 13.98
N ALA A 278 23.27 12.54 13.22
CA ALA A 278 24.50 13.33 13.25
C ALA A 278 24.71 13.99 14.61
N GLU A 279 23.65 14.56 15.19
CA GLU A 279 23.69 15.19 16.52
C GLU A 279 23.94 14.16 17.64
N CYS A 280 23.29 12.98 17.58
CA CYS A 280 23.57 11.91 18.53
C CYS A 280 25.03 11.42 18.50
N LYS A 281 25.64 11.41 17.30
CA LYS A 281 27.07 11.08 17.14
C LYS A 281 27.96 12.16 17.76
N ALA A 282 27.62 13.44 17.54
CA ALA A 282 28.36 14.57 18.12
C ALA A 282 28.27 14.55 19.65
N GLN A 283 27.10 14.26 20.20
CA GLN A 283 26.83 14.14 21.65
C GLN A 283 27.41 12.85 22.26
N LYS A 284 27.83 11.89 21.41
CA LYS A 284 28.37 10.57 21.85
C LYS A 284 27.37 9.77 22.69
N VAL A 285 26.11 9.77 22.29
CA VAL A 285 25.01 9.01 22.92
C VAL A 285 25.39 7.52 23.03
N LYS A 286 25.18 6.92 24.21
CA LYS A 286 25.55 5.54 24.50
C LYS A 286 24.40 4.66 24.97
N THR A 287 23.34 5.24 25.52
CA THR A 287 22.20 4.48 26.06
C THR A 287 20.93 4.70 25.22
N LEU A 288 19.98 3.79 25.36
CA LEU A 288 18.69 3.88 24.66
C LEU A 288 17.82 5.00 25.25
N GLU A 289 17.93 5.22 26.57
CA GLU A 289 17.23 6.27 27.29
C GLU A 289 17.68 7.65 26.81
N GLU A 290 18.99 7.89 26.71
CA GLU A 290 19.53 9.13 26.15
C GLU A 290 19.08 9.35 24.72
N ALA A 291 19.10 8.29 23.89
CA ALA A 291 18.63 8.36 22.51
C ALA A 291 17.15 8.74 22.44
N ASN A 292 16.28 8.14 23.26
CA ASN A 292 14.86 8.50 23.30
C ASN A 292 14.65 9.93 23.80
N MET A 293 15.35 10.35 24.87
CA MET A 293 15.26 11.71 25.39
C MET A 293 15.60 12.76 24.32
N TYR A 294 16.72 12.59 23.60
CA TYR A 294 17.09 13.52 22.52
C TYR A 294 16.17 13.40 21.30
N TRP A 295 15.61 12.21 21.04
CA TRP A 295 14.62 12.02 19.99
C TRP A 295 13.34 12.78 20.28
N ASP A 296 12.83 12.70 21.50
CA ASP A 296 11.63 13.41 21.93
C ASP A 296 11.82 14.93 21.83
N LEU A 297 12.97 15.45 22.30
CA LEU A 297 13.33 16.86 22.15
C LEU A 297 13.40 17.28 20.68
N PHE A 298 14.02 16.45 19.82
CA PHE A 298 14.14 16.73 18.39
C PHE A 298 12.77 16.78 17.70
N VAL A 299 11.85 15.89 18.06
CA VAL A 299 10.49 15.86 17.50
C VAL A 299 9.67 17.03 18.03
N GLU A 300 9.62 17.24 19.34
CA GLU A 300 8.72 18.22 19.96
C GLU A 300 9.21 19.66 19.75
N GLU A 301 10.50 19.95 19.91
CA GLU A 301 11.01 21.33 19.89
C GLU A 301 11.54 21.77 18.52
N TYR A 302 11.82 20.84 17.62
CA TYR A 302 12.38 21.18 16.31
C TYR A 302 11.45 20.78 15.16
N TYR A 303 11.06 19.49 15.08
CA TYR A 303 10.29 19.02 13.92
C TYR A 303 8.87 19.59 13.91
N HIS A 304 8.17 19.56 15.04
CA HIS A 304 6.78 20.01 15.11
C HIS A 304 6.63 21.53 14.92
N ASP A 305 7.66 22.30 15.20
CA ASP A 305 7.65 23.77 15.12
C ASP A 305 8.38 24.33 13.90
N LYS A 306 8.86 23.45 13.01
CA LYS A 306 9.43 23.85 11.74
C LYS A 306 8.37 23.88 10.63
N ALA A 307 8.32 24.97 9.86
CA ALA A 307 7.45 25.07 8.69
C ALA A 307 7.68 23.91 7.71
N HIS A 308 6.59 23.31 7.23
CA HIS A 308 6.65 22.10 6.39
C HIS A 308 6.16 22.39 4.97
N GLU A 309 7.08 22.29 3.98
CA GLU A 309 6.80 22.53 2.56
C GLU A 309 5.58 21.76 2.02
N GLY A 310 5.40 20.50 2.43
CA GLY A 310 4.28 19.68 1.96
C GLY A 310 2.90 20.13 2.47
N ILE A 311 2.84 20.93 3.55
CA ILE A 311 1.62 21.62 4.00
C ILE A 311 1.39 22.82 3.10
N ALA A 312 2.43 23.59 2.82
CA ALA A 312 2.37 24.74 1.93
C ALA A 312 1.89 24.34 0.52
N GLU A 313 2.51 23.29 -0.07
CA GLU A 313 2.09 22.74 -1.37
C GLU A 313 0.60 22.33 -1.39
N TYR A 314 0.10 21.75 -0.30
CA TYR A 314 -1.32 21.36 -0.20
C TYR A 314 -2.25 22.56 -0.31
N TYR A 315 -2.00 23.62 0.45
CA TYR A 315 -2.84 24.83 0.43
C TYR A 315 -2.72 25.60 -0.87
N GLN A 316 -1.52 25.74 -1.44
CA GLN A 316 -1.31 26.33 -2.76
C GLN A 316 -2.09 25.57 -3.84
N SER A 317 -2.12 24.23 -3.78
CA SER A 317 -2.92 23.41 -4.72
C SER A 317 -4.43 23.66 -4.60
N LYS A 318 -4.89 24.20 -3.48
CA LYS A 318 -6.28 24.59 -3.21
C LYS A 318 -6.56 26.06 -3.50
N GLY A 319 -5.56 26.84 -3.89
CA GLY A 319 -5.68 28.27 -4.11
C GLY A 319 -5.87 29.06 -2.80
N VAL A 320 -5.39 28.53 -1.69
CA VAL A 320 -5.45 29.18 -0.37
C VAL A 320 -4.08 29.78 -0.06
N ASP A 321 -4.07 31.07 0.26
CA ASP A 321 -2.85 31.75 0.68
C ASP A 321 -2.40 31.28 2.06
N ILE A 322 -1.09 31.17 2.22
CA ILE A 322 -0.44 30.78 3.48
C ILE A 322 0.46 31.91 3.98
N PRO A 323 0.69 31.98 5.31
CA PRO A 323 1.65 32.92 5.89
C PRO A 323 3.04 32.80 5.25
N ALA A 324 3.76 33.92 5.18
CA ALA A 324 5.12 33.93 4.59
C ALA A 324 6.11 33.05 5.35
N GLU A 325 5.94 32.91 6.66
CA GLU A 325 6.70 32.02 7.54
C GLU A 325 6.37 30.53 7.34
N GLY A 326 5.31 30.22 6.59
CA GLY A 326 4.81 28.85 6.38
C GLY A 326 3.92 28.38 7.54
N ILE A 327 3.57 27.08 7.49
CA ILE A 327 2.73 26.44 8.51
C ILE A 327 3.47 25.25 9.09
N THR A 328 3.49 25.17 10.43
CA THR A 328 4.16 24.07 11.13
C THR A 328 3.21 22.88 11.33
N PRO A 329 3.76 21.64 11.47
CA PRO A 329 2.95 20.48 11.80
C PRO A 329 2.08 20.65 13.04
N ARG A 330 2.60 21.30 14.10
CA ARG A 330 1.88 21.59 15.33
C ARG A 330 0.70 22.54 15.09
N GLN A 331 0.92 23.62 14.35
CA GLN A 331 -0.15 24.57 14.00
C GLN A 331 -1.22 23.88 13.16
N GLU A 332 -0.83 23.10 12.15
CA GLU A 332 -1.76 22.40 11.27
C GLU A 332 -2.59 21.37 12.01
N PHE A 333 -1.97 20.59 12.90
CA PHE A 333 -2.67 19.59 13.70
C PHE A 333 -3.69 20.24 14.64
N ASN A 334 -3.32 21.34 15.30
CA ASN A 334 -4.17 21.97 16.31
C ASN A 334 -5.32 22.80 15.75
N ARG A 335 -5.16 23.39 14.55
CA ARG A 335 -6.20 24.21 13.93
C ARG A 335 -7.33 23.42 13.26
N ASP A 336 -7.16 22.12 13.06
CA ASP A 336 -8.19 21.30 12.42
C ASP A 336 -9.45 21.24 13.28
N SER A 337 -10.61 21.49 12.65
CA SER A 337 -11.91 21.56 13.32
C SER A 337 -12.50 20.20 13.68
N VAL A 338 -11.96 19.11 13.13
CA VAL A 338 -12.46 17.75 13.40
C VAL A 338 -12.05 17.33 14.81
N SER A 339 -13.04 16.94 15.62
CA SER A 339 -12.83 16.49 17.00
C SER A 339 -12.05 15.17 17.05
N LEU A 340 -11.15 15.07 18.03
CA LEU A 340 -10.45 13.82 18.32
C LEU A 340 -11.43 12.83 18.98
N ARG A 341 -11.32 11.55 18.57
CA ARG A 341 -12.16 10.47 19.08
C ARG A 341 -11.38 9.62 20.08
N PHE A 342 -11.61 9.84 21.36
CA PHE A 342 -11.02 9.03 22.41
C PHE A 342 -11.87 7.79 22.72
N LEU A 343 -11.20 6.72 23.09
CA LEU A 343 -11.78 5.51 23.65
C LEU A 343 -11.37 5.40 25.13
N ASP A 344 -12.11 4.62 25.88
CA ASP A 344 -11.73 4.28 27.25
C ASP A 344 -10.35 3.59 27.28
N ALA A 345 -9.49 3.98 28.22
CA ALA A 345 -8.14 3.46 28.32
C ALA A 345 -8.08 1.94 28.57
N GLY A 346 -9.07 1.39 29.30
CA GLY A 346 -9.22 -0.04 29.53
C GLY A 346 -9.50 -0.77 28.23
N VAL A 347 -10.43 -0.27 27.41
CA VAL A 347 -10.74 -0.83 26.08
C VAL A 347 -9.51 -0.83 25.18
N VAL A 348 -8.74 0.27 25.18
CA VAL A 348 -7.48 0.34 24.44
C VAL A 348 -6.49 -0.69 24.98
N GLY A 349 -6.31 -0.76 26.30
CA GLY A 349 -5.42 -1.72 26.96
C GLY A 349 -5.74 -3.16 26.58
N GLU A 350 -7.00 -3.57 26.71
CA GLU A 350 -7.47 -4.91 26.35
C GLU A 350 -7.25 -5.24 24.87
N ALA A 351 -7.44 -4.26 23.97
CA ALA A 351 -7.25 -4.49 22.55
C ALA A 351 -5.79 -4.84 22.19
N PHE A 352 -4.81 -4.35 22.95
CA PHE A 352 -3.38 -4.62 22.75
C PHE A 352 -2.87 -5.85 23.52
N LEU A 353 -3.69 -6.52 24.32
CA LEU A 353 -3.24 -7.76 24.96
C LEU A 353 -3.03 -8.86 23.93
N HIS A 354 -1.94 -9.58 24.11
CA HIS A 354 -1.66 -10.81 23.37
C HIS A 354 -2.31 -11.98 24.06
N HIS A 355 -2.80 -12.92 23.27
CA HIS A 355 -3.46 -14.13 23.75
C HIS A 355 -2.71 -15.36 23.27
N GLU A 356 -2.35 -16.24 24.19
CA GLU A 356 -1.73 -17.53 23.90
C GLU A 356 -2.35 -18.62 24.80
N THR A 357 -2.25 -19.86 24.38
CA THR A 357 -2.66 -20.99 25.20
C THR A 357 -1.45 -21.66 25.83
N ARG A 358 -1.57 -22.05 27.09
CA ARG A 358 -0.54 -22.81 27.83
C ARG A 358 -1.18 -23.92 28.65
N THR A 359 -0.47 -25.02 28.78
CA THR A 359 -0.90 -26.14 29.67
C THR A 359 -0.30 -25.95 31.04
N VAL A 360 -1.13 -26.12 32.07
CA VAL A 360 -0.71 -26.02 33.46
C VAL A 360 0.03 -27.31 33.84
N ASP A 361 1.23 -27.15 34.41
CA ASP A 361 2.05 -28.29 34.84
C ASP A 361 1.58 -28.92 36.16
N LYS A 362 2.22 -30.05 36.56
CA LYS A 362 1.89 -30.77 37.80
C LYS A 362 2.10 -29.95 39.08
N ALA A 363 2.82 -28.85 39.02
CA ALA A 363 3.04 -27.94 40.13
C ALA A 363 1.99 -26.80 40.17
N GLY A 364 0.99 -26.81 39.29
CA GLY A 364 0.00 -25.73 39.17
C GLY A 364 0.58 -24.46 38.55
N CYS A 365 1.60 -24.58 37.73
CA CYS A 365 2.27 -23.45 37.09
C CYS A 365 2.19 -23.54 35.58
N ILE A 366 2.29 -22.38 34.91
CA ILE A 366 2.53 -22.29 33.47
C ILE A 366 3.93 -21.74 33.19
N SER A 367 4.56 -22.23 32.11
CA SER A 367 5.82 -21.69 31.63
C SER A 367 5.57 -20.68 30.53
N PHE A 368 6.07 -19.45 30.70
CA PHE A 368 5.95 -18.39 29.70
C PHE A 368 7.25 -17.56 29.65
N ARG A 369 7.81 -17.41 28.45
CA ARG A 369 9.07 -16.66 28.20
C ARG A 369 10.22 -17.02 29.18
N GLY A 370 10.39 -18.31 29.47
CA GLY A 370 11.45 -18.81 30.34
C GLY A 370 11.20 -18.60 31.85
N ARG A 371 10.05 -18.09 32.27
CA ARG A 371 9.63 -17.94 33.65
C ARG A 371 8.43 -18.83 33.95
N LYS A 372 8.27 -19.24 35.22
CA LYS A 372 7.08 -19.94 35.69
C LYS A 372 6.15 -18.96 36.41
N TYR A 373 4.86 -19.09 36.17
CA TYR A 373 3.81 -18.28 36.80
C TYR A 373 2.86 -19.22 37.54
N GLU A 374 2.52 -18.84 38.74
CA GLU A 374 1.57 -19.59 39.55
C GLU A 374 0.15 -19.43 39.04
N THR A 375 -0.55 -20.53 38.87
CA THR A 375 -1.95 -20.57 38.49
C THR A 375 -2.75 -21.15 39.65
N SER A 376 -3.50 -22.22 39.43
CA SER A 376 -4.25 -22.93 40.44
C SER A 376 -4.01 -24.42 40.30
N VAL A 377 -3.91 -25.09 41.44
CA VAL A 377 -3.82 -26.57 41.51
C VAL A 377 -5.03 -27.22 40.84
N SER A 378 -6.20 -26.56 40.88
CA SER A 378 -7.43 -27.04 40.21
C SER A 378 -7.31 -27.05 38.68
N LEU A 379 -6.34 -26.37 38.12
CA LEU A 379 -6.12 -26.28 36.67
C LEU A 379 -4.98 -27.21 36.18
N ILE A 380 -4.43 -28.06 37.03
CA ILE A 380 -3.37 -29.01 36.63
C ILE A 380 -3.82 -29.85 35.44
N GLY A 381 -3.02 -29.85 34.37
CA GLY A 381 -3.30 -30.55 33.12
C GLY A 381 -4.29 -29.86 32.18
N ALA A 382 -4.93 -28.76 32.61
CA ALA A 382 -5.80 -27.97 31.76
C ALA A 382 -4.99 -27.07 30.81
N THR A 383 -5.52 -26.81 29.62
CA THR A 383 -5.01 -25.79 28.71
C THR A 383 -5.77 -24.52 28.97
N VAL A 384 -5.07 -23.51 29.46
CA VAL A 384 -5.63 -22.20 29.82
C VAL A 384 -5.24 -21.16 28.76
N GLU A 385 -6.07 -20.16 28.56
CA GLU A 385 -5.75 -18.98 27.77
C GLU A 385 -5.05 -17.96 28.67
N ILE A 386 -3.91 -17.45 28.23
CA ILE A 386 -3.20 -16.37 28.90
C ILE A 386 -3.31 -15.10 28.07
N ALA A 387 -3.65 -13.99 28.72
CA ALA A 387 -3.60 -12.65 28.13
C ALA A 387 -2.48 -11.86 28.82
N TYR A 388 -1.64 -11.23 28.02
CA TYR A 388 -0.48 -10.49 28.52
C TYR A 388 -0.16 -9.27 27.67
N ASP A 389 0.44 -8.28 28.32
CA ASP A 389 1.08 -7.15 27.64
C ASP A 389 2.50 -7.54 27.23
N PRO A 390 2.86 -7.50 25.94
CA PRO A 390 4.22 -7.83 25.48
C PRO A 390 5.31 -6.96 26.11
N MET A 391 4.98 -5.72 26.51
CA MET A 391 5.91 -4.79 27.15
C MET A 391 5.96 -4.91 28.68
N ALA A 392 4.98 -5.57 29.31
CA ALA A 392 4.87 -5.74 30.75
C ALA A 392 4.46 -7.17 31.09
N THR A 393 5.45 -8.08 31.08
CA THR A 393 5.21 -9.52 31.32
C THR A 393 5.32 -9.92 32.78
N GLU A 394 5.28 -8.96 33.71
CA GLU A 394 5.33 -9.26 35.14
C GLU A 394 4.05 -9.93 35.65
N THR A 395 2.95 -9.70 35.00
CA THR A 395 1.65 -10.30 35.33
C THR A 395 1.01 -10.86 34.08
N LEU A 396 0.32 -12.01 34.22
CA LEU A 396 -0.44 -12.64 33.16
C LEU A 396 -1.89 -12.78 33.63
N THR A 397 -2.85 -12.47 32.77
CA THR A 397 -4.26 -12.77 33.04
C THR A 397 -4.58 -14.15 32.51
N ILE A 398 -5.09 -15.01 33.34
CA ILE A 398 -5.45 -16.40 33.01
C ILE A 398 -6.96 -16.51 32.89
N SER A 399 -7.42 -17.09 31.79
CA SER A 399 -8.82 -17.38 31.53
C SER A 399 -9.02 -18.86 31.24
N TYR A 400 -10.03 -19.43 31.87
CA TYR A 400 -10.45 -20.82 31.66
C TYR A 400 -11.98 -20.94 31.76
N SER A 401 -12.58 -21.78 30.95
CA SER A 401 -14.04 -21.94 30.91
C SER A 401 -14.58 -22.31 32.27
N GLY A 402 -15.57 -21.58 32.78
CA GLY A 402 -16.23 -21.82 34.08
C GLY A 402 -15.50 -21.25 35.28
N ILE A 403 -14.36 -20.58 35.11
CA ILE A 403 -13.61 -19.91 36.19
C ILE A 403 -13.47 -18.44 35.88
N PRO A 404 -13.70 -17.51 36.83
CA PRO A 404 -13.42 -16.11 36.66
C PRO A 404 -11.94 -15.90 36.32
N SER A 405 -11.66 -14.98 35.37
CA SER A 405 -10.28 -14.63 35.01
C SER A 405 -9.53 -14.08 36.22
N PHE A 406 -8.28 -14.48 36.39
CA PHE A 406 -7.43 -14.05 37.51
C PHE A 406 -6.00 -13.71 37.03
N THR A 407 -5.27 -12.94 37.83
CA THR A 407 -3.91 -12.52 37.52
C THR A 407 -2.91 -13.51 38.15
N ALA A 408 -2.07 -14.10 37.30
CA ALA A 408 -0.93 -14.91 37.69
C ALA A 408 0.34 -14.08 37.82
N LYS A 409 1.10 -14.37 38.88
CA LYS A 409 2.41 -13.72 39.15
C LYS A 409 3.54 -14.75 38.97
N PRO A 410 4.77 -14.27 38.74
CA PRO A 410 5.93 -15.16 38.70
C PRO A 410 6.02 -16.00 39.98
N LEU A 411 6.33 -17.30 39.81
CA LEU A 411 6.51 -18.23 40.91
C LEU A 411 7.55 -17.71 41.92
N GLN A 412 7.14 -17.58 43.17
CA GLN A 412 8.03 -17.29 44.29
C GLN A 412 8.28 -18.58 45.06
N ILE A 413 9.52 -18.93 45.29
CA ILE A 413 9.92 -20.08 46.11
C ILE A 413 9.84 -19.64 47.57
N GLY A 414 8.81 -20.14 48.28
CA GLY A 414 8.60 -19.90 49.70
C GLY A 414 8.90 -21.14 50.56
N GLU A 415 8.93 -20.99 51.89
CA GLU A 415 9.16 -22.08 52.84
C GLU A 415 7.99 -23.08 52.93
N TYR A 416 6.78 -22.67 52.53
CA TYR A 416 5.57 -23.47 52.63
C TYR A 416 4.80 -23.48 51.29
N CYS A 417 4.24 -24.66 50.95
CA CYS A 417 3.30 -24.79 49.86
C CYS A 417 2.02 -24.01 50.16
N ALA A 418 1.47 -23.30 49.19
CA ALA A 418 0.16 -22.69 49.32
C ALA A 418 -0.90 -23.76 49.58
N GLN A 419 -1.91 -23.45 50.41
CA GLN A 419 -3.06 -24.36 50.63
C GLN A 419 -3.69 -24.68 49.29
N LYS A 420 -4.03 -25.97 49.08
CA LYS A 420 -4.74 -26.40 47.87
C LYS A 420 -6.04 -25.60 47.73
N PRO A 421 -6.25 -24.87 46.65
CA PRO A 421 -7.52 -24.20 46.42
C PRO A 421 -8.63 -25.25 46.35
N ALA A 422 -9.80 -24.93 46.87
CA ALA A 422 -10.96 -25.78 46.76
C ALA A 422 -11.32 -26.01 45.29
N ILE A 423 -11.46 -27.26 44.87
CA ILE A 423 -11.92 -27.59 43.53
C ILE A 423 -13.33 -27.08 43.37
N PRO A 424 -13.67 -26.27 42.36
CA PRO A 424 -15.06 -25.86 42.12
C PRO A 424 -15.97 -27.07 42.03
N VAL A 425 -17.18 -26.99 42.63
CA VAL A 425 -18.16 -28.08 42.64
C VAL A 425 -18.47 -28.60 41.23
N SER A 426 -18.43 -27.70 40.22
CA SER A 426 -18.60 -28.01 38.80
C SER A 426 -17.50 -28.89 38.20
N MET A 427 -16.34 -28.99 38.85
CA MET A 427 -15.18 -29.78 38.39
C MET A 427 -14.99 -31.07 39.21
N LEU A 428 -15.80 -31.29 40.23
CA LEU A 428 -15.74 -32.54 41.00
C LEU A 428 -16.12 -33.71 40.10
N PRO A 429 -15.38 -34.85 40.21
CA PRO A 429 -15.75 -36.07 39.50
C PRO A 429 -17.15 -36.52 39.88
N VAL A 430 -17.96 -36.81 38.88
CA VAL A 430 -19.26 -37.43 39.08
C VAL A 430 -19.10 -38.94 38.91
N GLU A 431 -19.55 -39.74 39.89
CA GLU A 431 -19.55 -41.20 39.73
C GLU A 431 -20.52 -41.59 38.61
N PRO A 432 -20.03 -42.24 37.56
CA PRO A 432 -20.89 -42.63 36.44
C PRO A 432 -21.73 -43.85 36.85
N GLU A 433 -23.03 -43.82 36.61
CA GLU A 433 -23.93 -44.99 36.82
C GLU A 433 -23.53 -46.16 35.92
N SER A 434 -23.00 -45.88 34.74
CA SER A 434 -22.51 -46.91 33.80
C SER A 434 -21.50 -46.28 32.80
N SER A 435 -20.68 -47.14 32.19
CA SER A 435 -19.75 -46.70 31.16
C SER A 435 -20.49 -46.44 29.84
N ARG A 436 -20.75 -45.18 29.54
CA ARG A 436 -21.34 -44.77 28.25
C ARG A 436 -20.46 -45.18 27.05
N PHE A 437 -19.14 -45.25 27.25
CA PHE A 437 -18.21 -45.71 26.22
C PHE A 437 -18.41 -47.18 25.88
N LEU A 438 -18.51 -48.06 26.92
CA LEU A 438 -18.76 -49.49 26.68
C LEU A 438 -20.13 -49.71 26.06
N ALA A 439 -21.15 -49.00 26.48
CA ALA A 439 -22.48 -49.06 25.89
C ALA A 439 -22.48 -48.61 24.40
N ALA A 440 -21.70 -47.60 24.05
CA ALA A 440 -21.53 -47.19 22.66
C ALA A 440 -20.78 -48.22 21.82
N LEU A 441 -19.78 -48.88 22.40
CA LEU A 441 -19.08 -49.99 21.71
C LEU A 441 -19.99 -51.19 21.47
N GLN A 442 -20.86 -51.56 22.47
CA GLN A 442 -21.85 -52.61 22.30
C GLN A 442 -22.84 -52.30 21.19
N ARG A 443 -23.42 -51.10 21.17
CA ARG A 443 -24.32 -50.69 20.07
C ARG A 443 -23.65 -50.79 18.71
N LYS A 444 -22.43 -50.24 18.58
CA LYS A 444 -21.66 -50.30 17.32
C LYS A 444 -21.39 -51.76 16.89
N HIS A 445 -21.13 -52.65 17.85
CA HIS A 445 -20.90 -54.06 17.58
C HIS A 445 -22.19 -54.77 17.15
N GLU A 446 -23.32 -54.47 17.79
CA GLU A 446 -24.63 -54.97 17.42
C GLU A 446 -25.09 -54.50 16.05
N GLU A 447 -24.90 -53.21 15.74
CA GLU A 447 -25.14 -52.64 14.42
C GLU A 447 -24.29 -53.34 13.33
N ALA A 448 -22.99 -53.54 13.60
CA ALA A 448 -22.12 -54.29 12.68
C ALA A 448 -22.56 -55.75 12.51
N LYS A 449 -23.00 -56.41 13.58
CA LYS A 449 -23.58 -57.77 13.51
C LYS A 449 -24.88 -57.81 12.70
N GLN A 450 -25.79 -56.84 12.90
CA GLN A 450 -27.02 -56.77 12.12
C GLN A 450 -26.72 -56.51 10.65
N HIS A 451 -25.83 -55.55 10.34
CA HIS A 451 -25.41 -55.28 8.98
C HIS A 451 -24.78 -56.49 8.27
N ASN A 452 -23.93 -57.24 8.99
CA ASN A 452 -23.35 -58.47 8.47
C ASN A 452 -24.43 -59.59 8.33
N ALA A 453 -25.39 -59.70 9.25
CA ALA A 453 -26.48 -60.65 9.15
C ALA A 453 -27.42 -60.33 7.95
N ASP A 454 -27.69 -59.04 7.70
CA ASP A 454 -28.47 -58.58 6.55
C ASP A 454 -27.73 -58.81 5.23
N ALA A 455 -26.41 -58.62 5.23
CA ALA A 455 -25.55 -58.89 4.06
C ALA A 455 -25.44 -60.39 3.74
N ILE A 456 -25.57 -61.28 4.75
CA ILE A 456 -25.52 -62.76 4.61
C ILE A 456 -26.95 -63.35 4.53
N SER A 457 -27.97 -62.53 4.45
CA SER A 457 -29.35 -62.99 4.39
C SER A 457 -29.61 -63.85 3.13
N TYR A 458 -29.80 -65.16 3.32
CA TYR A 458 -30.12 -66.13 2.28
C TYR A 458 -31.35 -65.75 1.43
N THR A 459 -32.17 -64.85 1.89
CA THR A 459 -33.34 -64.34 1.17
C THR A 459 -32.96 -63.43 -0.01
N ALA A 460 -31.88 -62.67 0.06
CA ALA A 460 -31.35 -61.93 -1.07
C ALA A 460 -30.79 -62.86 -2.18
N PHE A 461 -30.07 -63.89 -1.78
CA PHE A 461 -29.54 -64.93 -2.71
C PHE A 461 -30.65 -65.70 -3.44
N ARG A 462 -31.81 -65.97 -2.79
CA ARG A 462 -32.95 -66.65 -3.41
C ARG A 462 -33.74 -65.76 -4.40
N LYS A 463 -33.68 -64.43 -4.23
CA LYS A 463 -34.32 -63.51 -5.17
C LYS A 463 -33.48 -63.34 -6.46
N GLU A 464 -32.20 -63.30 -6.37
CA GLU A 464 -31.31 -63.25 -7.56
C GLU A 464 -31.32 -64.56 -8.34
N ALA A 465 -31.39 -65.73 -7.66
CA ALA A 465 -31.49 -67.04 -8.30
C ALA A 465 -32.83 -67.33 -8.98
N LYS A 466 -33.90 -66.57 -8.67
CA LYS A 466 -35.22 -66.69 -9.35
C LYS A 466 -35.45 -65.65 -10.45
N GLY A 467 -34.50 -64.73 -10.66
CA GLY A 467 -34.60 -63.71 -11.70
C GLY A 467 -33.85 -64.06 -13.00
N ASN A 468 -33.21 -65.25 -13.08
CA ASN A 468 -32.48 -65.73 -14.25
C ASN A 468 -32.99 -67.13 -14.67
N VAL A 469 -34.28 -67.26 -14.89
CA VAL A 469 -34.86 -68.36 -15.73
C VAL A 469 -35.96 -67.77 -16.56
#